data_afb2585b42d017713995a8582f24238e
#
_entry.id   afb2585b42d017713995a8582f24238e
#
_cell.length_a   1.000
_cell.length_b   1.000
_cell.length_c   1.000
_cell.angle_alpha   90.00
_cell.angle_beta   90.00
_cell.angle_gamma   90.00
#
_symmetry.space_group_name_H-M   'P 1'
#
loop_
_entity.id
_entity.type
_entity.pdbx_description
1 polymer ?
#
loop_
_entity_poly.entity_id
_entity_poly.type
_entity_poly.pdbx_seq_one_letter_code
_entity_poly.pdbx_strand_id
1 'polypeptide(L)'
;MIGKCLFPVAGYGTRFLPATKSMPKEMLPIVNKPLVQYGVEEAIEAGMTNCGLVTGRGKRAIADHFDISYELEHQIAGSSKEAYLGGIREVIERGVFTMVRQREMLGLGHAILTGEPLIGD
;
A
#
# COMPACT_ATOMS: atom_id res chain seq x y z
N MET A 1 -21.56 -8.37 4.96
CA MET A 1 -20.27 -8.64 4.28
C MET A 1 -19.25 -7.57 4.65
N ILE A 2 -18.04 -7.99 4.95
CA ILE A 2 -16.96 -7.05 5.27
C ILE A 2 -16.36 -6.55 3.95
N GLY A 3 -16.43 -5.25 3.73
CA GLY A 3 -15.93 -4.64 2.48
C GLY A 3 -14.71 -3.75 2.65
N LYS A 4 -14.25 -3.55 3.88
CA LYS A 4 -13.15 -2.63 4.20
C LYS A 4 -12.01 -3.36 4.89
N CYS A 5 -10.77 -2.97 4.56
CA CYS A 5 -9.57 -3.48 5.21
C CYS A 5 -8.66 -2.32 5.56
N LEU A 6 -8.09 -2.35 6.76
CA LEU A 6 -7.18 -1.31 7.24
C LEU A 6 -5.76 -1.86 7.29
N PHE A 7 -4.83 -1.12 6.71
CA PHE A 7 -3.41 -1.47 6.69
C PHE A 7 -2.60 -0.43 7.48
N PRO A 8 -2.13 -0.77 8.69
CA PRO A 8 -1.23 0.13 9.43
C PRO A 8 0.19 0.01 8.88
N VAL A 9 0.62 1.02 8.13
CA VAL A 9 1.90 1.02 7.42
C VAL A 9 2.78 2.22 7.76
N ALA A 10 2.58 2.81 8.95
CA ALA A 10 3.30 4.01 9.34
C ALA A 10 4.62 3.78 10.10
N GLY A 11 4.89 2.57 10.59
CA GLY A 11 6.07 2.27 11.38
C GLY A 11 7.40 2.47 10.65
N TYR A 12 8.48 2.66 11.41
CA TYR A 12 9.80 2.98 10.83
C TYR A 12 10.57 1.79 10.26
N GLY A 13 10.17 0.55 10.54
CA GLY A 13 10.83 -0.63 10.01
C GLY A 13 12.28 -0.79 10.48
N THR A 14 12.55 -0.48 11.76
CA THR A 14 13.91 -0.48 12.30
C THR A 14 14.58 -1.84 12.27
N ARG A 15 13.83 -2.93 12.23
CA ARG A 15 14.37 -4.29 12.16
C ARG A 15 15.10 -4.58 10.85
N PHE A 16 14.84 -3.80 9.80
CA PHE A 16 15.38 -4.01 8.46
C PHE A 16 16.42 -2.95 8.08
N LEU A 17 16.90 -2.18 9.04
CA LEU A 17 17.95 -1.19 8.76
C LEU A 17 19.23 -1.90 8.29
N PRO A 18 19.99 -1.34 7.36
CA PRO A 18 19.79 -0.02 6.74
C PRO A 18 18.85 0.00 5.53
N ALA A 19 18.29 -1.14 5.11
CA ALA A 19 17.42 -1.22 3.93
C ALA A 19 16.22 -0.24 4.00
N THR A 20 15.69 -0.03 5.20
CA THR A 20 14.52 0.83 5.42
C THR A 20 14.86 2.28 5.78
N LYS A 21 16.12 2.67 5.67
CA LYS A 21 16.52 4.05 5.99
C LYS A 21 15.77 5.08 5.11
N SER A 22 15.64 4.80 3.84
CA SER A 22 14.99 5.70 2.88
C SER A 22 13.83 5.04 2.13
N MET A 23 13.43 3.84 2.58
CA MET A 23 12.37 3.08 1.92
C MET A 23 11.49 2.42 2.98
N PRO A 24 10.16 2.49 2.85
CA PRO A 24 9.26 1.77 3.73
C PRO A 24 9.51 0.26 3.68
N LYS A 25 9.47 -0.41 4.84
CA LYS A 25 9.62 -1.88 4.89
C LYS A 25 8.54 -2.59 4.06
N GLU A 26 7.36 -1.98 3.99
CA GLU A 26 6.23 -2.49 3.22
C GLU A 26 6.49 -2.52 1.71
N MET A 27 7.49 -1.76 1.25
CA MET A 27 7.90 -1.73 -0.15
C MET A 27 9.09 -2.65 -0.45
N LEU A 28 9.61 -3.37 0.53
CA LEU A 28 10.65 -4.36 0.29
C LEU A 28 10.07 -5.46 -0.59
N PRO A 29 10.77 -5.81 -1.69
CA PRO A 29 10.22 -6.77 -2.63
C PRO A 29 10.37 -8.22 -2.16
N ILE A 30 9.36 -9.04 -2.47
CA ILE A 30 9.47 -10.48 -2.47
C ILE A 30 9.42 -10.88 -3.94
N VAL A 31 10.54 -11.31 -4.47
CA VAL A 31 10.81 -11.51 -5.90
C VAL A 31 10.78 -10.15 -6.63
N ASN A 32 9.64 -9.74 -7.17
CA ASN A 32 9.49 -8.47 -7.90
C ASN A 32 8.28 -7.65 -7.45
N LYS A 33 7.64 -8.04 -6.36
CA LYS A 33 6.41 -7.41 -5.88
C LYS A 33 6.61 -6.92 -4.45
N PRO A 34 6.26 -5.65 -4.16
CA PRO A 34 6.36 -5.13 -2.80
C PRO A 34 5.52 -5.92 -1.81
N LEU A 35 6.04 -6.09 -0.59
CA LEU A 35 5.38 -6.86 0.45
C LEU A 35 3.92 -6.43 0.68
N VAL A 36 3.67 -5.12 0.72
CA VAL A 36 2.33 -4.58 0.96
C VAL A 36 1.32 -4.99 -0.13
N GLN A 37 1.77 -5.18 -1.35
CA GLN A 37 0.90 -5.57 -2.46
C GLN A 37 0.29 -6.96 -2.23
N TYR A 38 1.04 -7.89 -1.65
CA TYR A 38 0.50 -9.23 -1.32
C TYR A 38 -0.69 -9.14 -0.37
N GLY A 39 -0.57 -8.32 0.67
CA GLY A 39 -1.66 -8.12 1.63
C GLY A 39 -2.89 -7.47 1.00
N VAL A 40 -2.67 -6.47 0.16
CA VAL A 40 -3.77 -5.79 -0.54
C VAL A 40 -4.46 -6.74 -1.53
N GLU A 41 -3.70 -7.54 -2.26
CA GLU A 41 -4.27 -8.54 -3.17
C GLU A 41 -5.16 -9.55 -2.43
N GLU A 42 -4.70 -10.02 -1.28
CA GLU A 42 -5.50 -10.92 -0.44
C GLU A 42 -6.81 -10.28 0.01
N ALA A 43 -6.75 -9.01 0.44
CA ALA A 43 -7.95 -8.28 0.85
C ALA A 43 -8.95 -8.14 -0.28
N ILE A 44 -8.49 -7.77 -1.47
CA ILE A 44 -9.34 -7.59 -2.65
C ILE A 44 -9.97 -8.92 -3.08
N GLU A 45 -9.20 -10.00 -3.08
CA GLU A 45 -9.71 -11.33 -3.40
C GLU A 45 -10.77 -11.80 -2.41
N ALA A 46 -10.65 -11.39 -1.15
CA ALA A 46 -11.63 -11.69 -0.11
C ALA A 46 -12.87 -10.79 -0.18
N GLY A 47 -12.94 -9.86 -1.12
CA GLY A 47 -14.07 -8.94 -1.29
C GLY A 47 -13.93 -7.62 -0.55
N MET A 48 -12.81 -7.39 0.14
CA MET A 48 -12.54 -6.14 0.83
C MET A 48 -11.85 -5.15 -0.10
N THR A 49 -12.65 -4.46 -0.92
CA THR A 49 -12.14 -3.57 -1.97
C THR A 49 -11.87 -2.14 -1.49
N ASN A 50 -12.37 -1.75 -0.33
CA ASN A 50 -12.03 -0.48 0.30
C ASN A 50 -10.82 -0.66 1.21
N CYS A 51 -9.67 -0.20 0.75
CA CYS A 51 -8.40 -0.36 1.46
C CYS A 51 -7.99 0.97 2.09
N GLY A 52 -8.01 1.03 3.42
CA GLY A 52 -7.55 2.18 4.19
C GLY A 52 -6.10 1.99 4.60
N LEU A 53 -5.25 2.95 4.32
CA LEU A 53 -3.85 2.93 4.69
C LEU A 53 -3.60 3.95 5.80
N VAL A 54 -3.17 3.49 6.97
CA VAL A 54 -2.69 4.38 8.03
C VAL A 54 -1.21 4.58 7.78
N THR A 55 -0.88 5.71 7.20
CA THR A 55 0.45 6.04 6.72
C THR A 55 1.11 7.09 7.61
N GLY A 56 2.31 7.48 7.29
CA GLY A 56 3.08 8.46 8.01
C GLY A 56 4.10 9.14 7.13
N ARG A 57 4.92 9.94 7.77
CA ARG A 57 6.01 10.62 7.09
C ARG A 57 6.96 9.60 6.46
N GLY A 58 7.38 9.84 5.23
CA GLY A 58 8.30 8.95 4.52
C GLY A 58 7.67 7.72 3.91
N LYS A 59 6.34 7.63 3.89
CA LYS A 59 5.60 6.49 3.33
C LYS A 59 4.99 6.76 1.96
N ARG A 60 5.44 7.80 1.28
CA ARG A 60 4.91 8.21 -0.01
C ARG A 60 4.99 7.12 -1.07
N ALA A 61 6.04 6.31 -1.04
CA ALA A 61 6.21 5.22 -1.99
C ALA A 61 5.07 4.21 -1.95
N ILE A 62 4.46 3.99 -0.78
CA ILE A 62 3.31 3.09 -0.64
C ILE A 62 2.10 3.67 -1.37
N ALA A 63 1.80 4.94 -1.15
CA ALA A 63 0.70 5.62 -1.82
C ALA A 63 0.89 5.62 -3.34
N ASP A 64 2.09 5.96 -3.79
CA ASP A 64 2.41 6.01 -5.22
C ASP A 64 2.33 4.64 -5.88
N HIS A 65 2.65 3.58 -5.17
CA HIS A 65 2.57 2.22 -5.71
C HIS A 65 1.14 1.83 -6.12
N PHE A 66 0.14 2.30 -5.38
CA PHE A 66 -1.27 2.03 -5.66
C PHE A 66 -1.93 3.13 -6.50
N ASP A 67 -1.12 3.94 -7.16
CA ASP A 67 -1.60 4.97 -8.07
C ASP A 67 -1.01 4.74 -9.46
N ILE A 68 -1.60 5.36 -10.47
CA ILE A 68 -1.16 5.20 -11.85
C ILE A 68 0.02 6.12 -12.12
N SER A 69 1.11 5.55 -12.66
CA SER A 69 2.23 6.34 -13.18
C SER A 69 2.06 6.47 -14.69
N TYR A 70 1.45 7.55 -15.13
CA TYR A 70 1.21 7.77 -16.56
C TYR A 70 2.51 7.85 -17.37
N GLU A 71 3.54 8.42 -16.79
CA GLU A 71 4.84 8.51 -17.43
C GLU A 71 5.44 7.13 -17.69
N LEU A 72 5.44 6.26 -16.67
CA LEU A 72 5.94 4.90 -16.79
C LEU A 72 5.09 4.09 -17.78
N GLU A 73 3.77 4.21 -17.69
CA GLU A 73 2.84 3.52 -18.60
C GLU A 73 3.13 3.90 -20.06
N HIS A 74 3.36 5.18 -20.32
CA HIS A 74 3.70 5.66 -21.66
C HIS A 74 5.03 5.09 -22.13
N GLN A 75 6.03 5.06 -21.25
CA GLN A 75 7.38 4.61 -21.56
C GLN A 75 7.44 3.14 -21.99
N ILE A 76 6.61 2.28 -21.38
CA ILE A 76 6.65 0.84 -21.65
C ILE A 76 5.54 0.37 -22.59
N ALA A 77 4.66 1.27 -23.02
CA ALA A 77 3.55 0.94 -23.89
C ALA A 77 4.01 0.21 -25.17
N GLY A 78 3.38 -0.93 -25.47
CA GLY A 78 3.71 -1.75 -26.63
C GLY A 78 4.94 -2.63 -26.47
N SER A 79 5.64 -2.56 -25.32
CA SER A 79 6.80 -3.41 -25.06
C SER A 79 6.40 -4.66 -24.25
N SER A 80 7.31 -5.65 -24.20
CA SER A 80 7.11 -6.84 -23.36
C SER A 80 7.05 -6.51 -21.86
N LYS A 81 7.52 -5.34 -21.46
CA LYS A 81 7.55 -4.91 -20.06
C LYS A 81 6.18 -4.55 -19.52
N GLU A 82 5.19 -4.30 -20.36
CA GLU A 82 3.82 -4.05 -19.92
C GLU A 82 3.28 -5.16 -19.03
N ALA A 83 3.65 -6.40 -19.32
CA ALA A 83 3.21 -7.56 -18.54
C ALA A 83 3.63 -7.48 -17.07
N TYR A 84 4.72 -6.77 -16.75
CA TYR A 84 5.20 -6.62 -15.38
C TYR A 84 4.28 -5.76 -14.51
N LEU A 85 3.44 -4.93 -15.12
CA LEU A 85 2.50 -4.07 -14.40
C LEU A 85 1.08 -4.66 -14.34
N GLY A 86 0.84 -5.83 -14.95
CA GLY A 86 -0.51 -6.40 -15.04
C GLY A 86 -1.17 -6.61 -13.69
N GLY A 87 -0.45 -7.16 -12.72
CA GLY A 87 -0.97 -7.42 -11.39
C GLY A 87 -1.34 -6.15 -10.62
N ILE A 88 -0.47 -5.15 -10.65
CA ILE A 88 -0.74 -3.89 -9.93
C ILE A 88 -1.83 -3.06 -10.62
N ARG A 89 -1.93 -3.11 -11.94
CA ARG A 89 -3.03 -2.47 -12.67
C ARG A 89 -4.38 -3.02 -12.23
N GLU A 90 -4.50 -4.33 -12.10
CA GLU A 90 -5.72 -4.97 -11.65
C GLU A 90 -6.09 -4.55 -10.23
N VAL A 91 -5.12 -4.49 -9.33
CA VAL A 91 -5.31 -4.03 -7.96
C VAL A 91 -5.83 -2.58 -7.93
N ILE A 92 -5.21 -1.69 -8.71
CA ILE A 92 -5.61 -0.29 -8.78
C ILE A 92 -7.04 -0.14 -9.31
N GLU A 93 -7.43 -0.93 -10.29
CA GLU A 93 -8.78 -0.90 -10.85
C GLU A 93 -9.84 -1.42 -9.90
N ARG A 94 -9.55 -2.49 -9.17
CA ARG A 94 -10.50 -3.16 -8.29
C ARG A 94 -10.65 -2.50 -6.93
N GLY A 95 -9.60 -1.85 -6.44
CA GLY A 95 -9.55 -1.29 -5.11
C GLY A 95 -9.86 0.20 -5.07
N VAL A 96 -10.37 0.65 -3.92
CA VAL A 96 -10.44 2.07 -3.57
C VAL A 96 -9.47 2.28 -2.42
N PHE A 97 -8.53 3.18 -2.60
CA PHE A 97 -7.46 3.43 -1.63
C PHE A 97 -7.64 4.78 -0.97
N THR A 98 -7.75 4.77 0.34
CA THR A 98 -7.84 5.99 1.15
C THR A 98 -6.72 5.97 2.18
N MET A 99 -6.26 7.15 2.57
CA MET A 99 -5.11 7.28 3.45
C MET A 99 -5.40 8.26 4.57
N VAL A 100 -4.89 7.93 5.75
CA VAL A 100 -4.88 8.83 6.89
C VAL A 100 -3.48 8.78 7.51
N ARG A 101 -3.00 9.91 8.02
CA ARG A 101 -1.66 9.99 8.59
C ARG A 101 -1.70 9.77 10.10
N GLN A 102 -0.85 8.88 10.56
CA GLN A 102 -0.54 8.75 11.98
C GLN A 102 0.56 9.76 12.30
N ARG A 103 0.22 10.79 13.06
CA ARG A 103 1.16 11.88 13.35
C ARG A 103 2.25 11.47 14.32
N GLU A 104 1.89 10.65 15.31
CA GLU A 104 2.80 10.17 16.34
C GLU A 104 2.83 8.64 16.33
N MET A 105 4.00 8.05 16.51
CA MET A 105 4.16 6.60 16.47
C MET A 105 3.90 6.01 17.86
N LEU A 106 2.63 5.86 18.20
CA LEU A 106 2.19 5.38 19.52
C LEU A 106 1.76 3.90 19.50
N GLY A 107 2.20 3.15 18.50
CA GLY A 107 1.98 1.72 18.42
C GLY A 107 0.79 1.31 17.56
N LEU A 108 0.55 -0.01 17.47
CA LEU A 108 -0.48 -0.59 16.61
C LEU A 108 -1.89 -0.17 17.01
N GLY A 109 -2.20 -0.18 18.30
CA GLY A 109 -3.53 0.24 18.78
C GLY A 109 -3.86 1.67 18.39
N HIS A 110 -2.90 2.57 18.50
CA HIS A 110 -3.06 3.96 18.08
C HIS A 110 -3.23 4.08 16.57
N ALA A 111 -2.50 3.27 15.78
CA ALA A 111 -2.64 3.25 14.33
C ALA A 111 -4.05 2.81 13.92
N ILE A 112 -4.59 1.80 14.57
CA ILE A 112 -5.95 1.33 14.32
C ILE A 112 -6.97 2.42 14.64
N LEU A 113 -6.81 3.08 15.78
CA LEU A 113 -7.68 4.19 16.18
C LEU A 113 -7.60 5.36 15.20
N THR A 114 -6.39 5.66 14.72
CA THR A 114 -6.18 6.71 13.71
C THR A 114 -6.95 6.40 12.43
N GLY A 115 -7.11 5.12 12.09
CA GLY A 115 -7.83 4.67 10.91
C GLY A 115 -9.36 4.68 11.05
N GLU A 116 -9.91 5.01 12.21
CA GLU A 116 -11.35 5.03 12.44
C GLU A 116 -12.14 5.79 11.37
N PRO A 117 -11.71 6.99 10.92
CA PRO A 117 -12.45 7.72 9.89
C PRO A 117 -12.57 6.97 8.56
N LEU A 118 -11.66 6.04 8.27
CA LEU A 118 -11.67 5.25 7.04
C LEU A 118 -12.57 4.03 7.13
N ILE A 119 -12.73 3.49 8.33
CA ILE A 119 -13.47 2.25 8.55
C ILE A 119 -14.91 2.53 8.95
N GLY A 120 -15.12 3.56 9.74
CA GLY A 120 -16.42 3.86 10.31
C GLY A 120 -16.74 2.91 11.47
N ASP A 121 -18.01 2.71 11.67
CA ASP A 121 -18.49 1.86 12.76
C ASP A 121 -18.35 0.36 12.47
#